data_fb213cf5f786b541fa3b178aaf08a8c8
#
_entry.id   fb213cf5f786b541fa3b178aaf08a8c8
#
_cell.length_a   1.000
_cell.length_b   1.000
_cell.length_c   1.000
_cell.angle_alpha   90.00
_cell.angle_beta   90.00
_cell.angle_gamma   90.00
#
_symmetry.space_group_name_H-M   'P 1'
#
loop_
_entity.id
_entity.type
_entity.pdbx_description
1 polymer ?
#
loop_
_entity_poly.entity_id
_entity_poly.type
_entity_poly.pdbx_seq_one_letter_code
_entity_poly.pdbx_strand_id
1 'polypeptide(L)'
;RARIALTGLTMAEYFREVGKQDVLLFVDNVYRYTLAGMEVSALLGRMPSAVGYQPTLATEMGDLQERITSTVDGSITSFQAVYVPADDYTDPGIVTTFGHLDASISLERSLAAQALFPAVDPLASNSRIMEPGIVGEEHYNVARQVQEVLQRFKDLQDVIAILGIEELSEAVSYTHLTLPTSGVV
;
A
#
# COMPACT_ATOMS: atom_id res chain seq x y z
N ARG A 1 -23.62 -0.39 5.95
CA ARG A 1 -22.14 -0.22 5.91
C ARG A 1 -21.67 0.05 4.49
N ALA A 2 -22.01 -0.76 3.49
CA ALA A 2 -21.63 -0.53 2.09
C ALA A 2 -22.04 0.86 1.57
N ARG A 3 -23.26 1.32 1.89
CA ARG A 3 -23.76 2.64 1.47
C ARG A 3 -23.02 3.83 2.10
N ILE A 4 -22.36 3.65 3.25
CA ILE A 4 -21.63 4.74 3.92
C ILE A 4 -20.46 5.21 3.07
N ALA A 5 -19.71 4.28 2.49
CA ALA A 5 -18.59 4.60 1.60
C ALA A 5 -19.06 5.41 0.37
N LEU A 6 -20.13 4.94 -0.28
CA LEU A 6 -20.72 5.63 -1.43
C LEU A 6 -21.31 7.01 -1.06
N THR A 7 -21.93 7.14 0.11
CA THR A 7 -22.45 8.42 0.60
C THR A 7 -21.31 9.41 0.85
N GLY A 8 -20.24 8.98 1.54
CA GLY A 8 -19.05 9.82 1.76
C GLY A 8 -18.42 10.28 0.46
N LEU A 9 -18.31 9.37 -0.50
CA LEU A 9 -17.77 9.70 -1.83
C LEU A 9 -18.67 10.69 -2.58
N THR A 10 -19.99 10.52 -2.54
CA THR A 10 -20.94 11.48 -3.16
C THR A 10 -20.84 12.87 -2.53
N MET A 11 -20.59 12.97 -1.23
CA MET A 11 -20.32 14.26 -0.59
C MET A 11 -19.00 14.88 -1.08
N ALA A 12 -17.94 14.07 -1.23
CA ALA A 12 -16.69 14.54 -1.78
C ALA A 12 -16.83 15.03 -3.23
N GLU A 13 -17.59 14.30 -4.05
CA GLU A 13 -17.91 14.70 -5.44
C GLU A 13 -18.69 16.03 -5.47
N TYR A 14 -19.63 16.23 -4.55
CA TYR A 14 -20.37 17.49 -4.47
C TYR A 14 -19.42 18.69 -4.22
N PHE A 15 -18.46 18.56 -3.31
CA PHE A 15 -17.48 19.62 -3.07
C PHE A 15 -16.56 19.83 -4.27
N ARG A 16 -16.17 18.76 -4.97
CA ARG A 16 -15.36 18.85 -6.18
C ARG A 16 -16.09 19.55 -7.32
N GLU A 17 -17.33 19.15 -7.63
CA GLU A 17 -18.05 19.56 -8.83
C GLU A 17 -18.83 20.86 -8.64
N VAL A 18 -19.57 20.96 -7.53
CA VAL A 18 -20.41 22.15 -7.22
C VAL A 18 -19.58 23.20 -6.49
N GLY A 19 -18.79 22.76 -5.49
CA GLY A 19 -17.94 23.66 -4.73
C GLY A 19 -16.67 24.09 -5.47
N LYS A 20 -16.30 23.38 -6.56
CA LYS A 20 -15.06 23.58 -7.34
C LYS A 20 -13.80 23.62 -6.46
N GLN A 21 -13.73 22.64 -5.57
CA GLN A 21 -12.68 22.54 -4.56
C GLN A 21 -11.85 21.27 -4.75
N ASP A 22 -10.59 21.34 -4.31
CA ASP A 22 -9.78 20.17 -4.12
C ASP A 22 -10.14 19.53 -2.77
N VAL A 23 -10.48 18.25 -2.81
CA VAL A 23 -11.02 17.51 -1.66
C VAL A 23 -10.00 16.48 -1.18
N LEU A 24 -9.75 16.44 0.11
CA LEU A 24 -8.97 15.39 0.75
C LEU A 24 -9.93 14.41 1.46
N LEU A 25 -9.96 13.17 0.97
CA LEU A 25 -10.85 12.11 1.46
C LEU A 25 -10.06 11.09 2.28
N PHE A 26 -10.45 10.91 3.54
CA PHE A 26 -9.90 9.86 4.40
C PHE A 26 -10.87 8.69 4.51
N VAL A 27 -10.37 7.46 4.25
CA VAL A 27 -11.14 6.22 4.34
C VAL A 27 -10.50 5.27 5.34
N ASP A 28 -11.14 5.04 6.47
CA ASP A 28 -10.71 4.08 7.48
C ASP A 28 -11.84 3.09 7.77
N ASN A 29 -11.72 1.89 7.24
CA ASN A 29 -10.78 1.40 6.22
C ASN A 29 -11.57 0.77 5.05
N VAL A 30 -10.90 0.65 3.90
CA VAL A 30 -11.52 0.11 2.67
C VAL A 30 -11.93 -1.36 2.84
N TYR A 31 -11.19 -2.13 3.62
CA TYR A 31 -11.49 -3.54 3.85
C TYR A 31 -12.89 -3.77 4.44
N ARG A 32 -13.41 -2.84 5.27
CA ARG A 32 -14.79 -2.90 5.78
C ARG A 32 -15.85 -2.74 4.71
N TYR A 33 -15.52 -2.06 3.62
CA TYR A 33 -16.40 -1.96 2.45
C TYR A 33 -16.50 -3.30 1.73
N THR A 34 -15.36 -3.99 1.53
CA THR A 34 -15.34 -5.33 0.92
C THR A 34 -16.11 -6.34 1.76
N LEU A 35 -15.93 -6.33 3.09
CA LEU A 35 -16.68 -7.19 4.01
C LEU A 35 -18.19 -6.94 3.95
N ALA A 36 -18.61 -5.68 3.87
CA ALA A 36 -20.03 -5.35 3.74
C ALA A 36 -20.62 -5.86 2.41
N GLY A 37 -19.86 -5.83 1.32
CA GLY A 37 -20.25 -6.43 0.04
C GLY A 37 -20.40 -7.95 0.15
N MET A 38 -19.48 -8.61 0.83
CA MET A 38 -19.54 -10.05 1.11
C MET A 38 -20.78 -10.42 1.93
N GLU A 39 -21.07 -9.68 3.00
CA GLU A 39 -22.28 -9.89 3.83
C GLU A 39 -23.56 -9.78 2.99
N VAL A 40 -23.67 -8.74 2.14
CA VAL A 40 -24.84 -8.55 1.26
C VAL A 40 -24.95 -9.65 0.22
N SER A 41 -23.84 -10.07 -0.39
CA SER A 41 -23.81 -11.18 -1.36
C SER A 41 -24.28 -12.48 -0.74
N ALA A 42 -23.85 -12.78 0.49
CA ALA A 42 -24.29 -13.98 1.24
C ALA A 42 -25.78 -13.93 1.53
N LEU A 43 -26.33 -12.78 1.97
CA LEU A 43 -27.76 -12.60 2.20
C LEU A 43 -28.61 -12.77 0.94
N LEU A 44 -28.05 -12.44 -0.24
CA LEU A 44 -28.71 -12.62 -1.52
C LEU A 44 -28.55 -14.05 -2.08
N GLY A 45 -27.91 -14.95 -1.34
CA GLY A 45 -27.69 -16.34 -1.74
C GLY A 45 -26.79 -16.50 -2.98
N ARG A 46 -25.92 -15.53 -3.26
CA ARG A 46 -24.99 -15.61 -4.39
C ARG A 46 -23.87 -16.60 -4.05
N MET A 47 -23.45 -17.36 -5.06
CA MET A 47 -22.32 -18.28 -4.90
C MET A 47 -21.03 -17.46 -4.62
N PRO A 48 -20.31 -17.75 -3.54
CA PRO A 48 -19.08 -17.04 -3.23
C PRO A 48 -17.96 -17.36 -4.22
N SER A 49 -17.10 -16.40 -4.45
CA SER A 49 -15.84 -16.58 -5.18
C SER A 49 -14.70 -17.03 -4.26
N ALA A 50 -13.45 -16.93 -4.70
CA ALA A 50 -12.28 -17.31 -3.91
C ALA A 50 -12.28 -16.65 -2.52
N VAL A 51 -11.87 -17.39 -1.49
CA VAL A 51 -11.81 -16.95 -0.08
C VAL A 51 -13.16 -16.47 0.49
N GLY A 52 -14.28 -16.80 -0.17
CA GLY A 52 -15.61 -16.42 0.28
C GLY A 52 -16.06 -15.01 -0.12
N TYR A 53 -15.30 -14.30 -0.93
CA TYR A 53 -15.68 -12.97 -1.43
C TYR A 53 -16.87 -13.05 -2.42
N GLN A 54 -17.55 -11.91 -2.56
CA GLN A 54 -18.60 -11.73 -3.56
C GLN A 54 -18.03 -11.83 -4.99
N PRO A 55 -18.78 -12.42 -5.95
CA PRO A 55 -18.33 -12.49 -7.34
C PRO A 55 -18.21 -11.11 -8.01
N THR A 56 -18.85 -10.10 -7.44
CA THR A 56 -18.86 -8.71 -7.91
C THR A 56 -17.78 -7.83 -7.25
N LEU A 57 -16.84 -8.41 -6.52
CA LEU A 57 -15.82 -7.68 -5.75
C LEU A 57 -15.08 -6.64 -6.60
N ALA A 58 -14.55 -7.05 -7.75
CA ALA A 58 -13.78 -6.17 -8.62
C ALA A 58 -14.63 -5.02 -9.17
N THR A 59 -15.87 -5.30 -9.57
CA THR A 59 -16.81 -4.29 -10.06
C THR A 59 -17.17 -3.29 -8.97
N GLU A 60 -17.53 -3.77 -7.78
CA GLU A 60 -17.90 -2.91 -6.64
C GLU A 60 -16.73 -2.03 -6.18
N MET A 61 -15.50 -2.58 -6.19
CA MET A 61 -14.31 -1.82 -5.86
C MET A 61 -13.99 -0.79 -6.95
N GLY A 62 -14.09 -1.16 -8.23
CA GLY A 62 -13.94 -0.26 -9.36
C GLY A 62 -14.95 0.90 -9.29
N ASP A 63 -16.22 0.62 -9.06
CA ASP A 63 -17.28 1.62 -8.94
C ASP A 63 -17.01 2.64 -7.83
N LEU A 64 -16.33 2.22 -6.75
CA LEU A 64 -15.92 3.13 -5.68
C LEU A 64 -14.67 3.93 -6.05
N GLN A 65 -13.62 3.25 -6.50
CA GLN A 65 -12.28 3.82 -6.66
C GLN A 65 -12.17 4.72 -7.90
N GLU A 66 -12.80 4.37 -9.03
CA GLU A 66 -12.76 5.17 -10.27
C GLU A 66 -13.41 6.55 -10.15
N ARG A 67 -14.25 6.76 -9.14
CA ARG A 67 -14.86 8.06 -8.84
C ARG A 67 -13.92 9.00 -8.09
N ILE A 68 -12.85 8.46 -7.48
CA ILE A 68 -11.80 9.22 -6.81
C ILE A 68 -10.81 9.68 -7.87
N THR A 69 -11.07 10.83 -8.44
CA THR A 69 -10.31 11.33 -9.59
C THR A 69 -10.32 12.86 -9.64
N SER A 70 -9.42 13.40 -10.46
CA SER A 70 -9.42 14.82 -10.83
C SER A 70 -10.34 15.06 -12.00
N THR A 71 -11.06 16.18 -11.96
CA THR A 71 -11.92 16.68 -13.05
C THR A 71 -11.47 18.07 -13.45
N VAL A 72 -12.19 18.70 -14.38
CA VAL A 72 -11.90 20.08 -14.80
C VAL A 72 -12.20 21.10 -13.69
N ASP A 73 -13.12 20.76 -12.78
CA ASP A 73 -13.61 21.66 -11.72
C ASP A 73 -12.85 21.51 -10.39
N GLY A 74 -12.18 20.40 -10.17
CA GLY A 74 -11.44 20.13 -8.93
C GLY A 74 -10.92 18.70 -8.86
N SER A 75 -10.32 18.33 -7.74
CA SER A 75 -9.73 16.99 -7.54
C SER A 75 -10.20 16.33 -6.25
N ILE A 76 -10.14 15.00 -6.20
CA ILE A 76 -10.25 14.23 -4.96
C ILE A 76 -8.94 13.46 -4.77
N THR A 77 -8.22 13.80 -3.70
CA THR A 77 -7.07 13.02 -3.23
C THR A 77 -7.51 12.16 -2.05
N SER A 78 -7.22 10.86 -2.05
CA SER A 78 -7.63 9.99 -0.96
C SER A 78 -6.45 9.41 -0.18
N PHE A 79 -6.63 9.32 1.14
CA PHE A 79 -5.83 8.50 2.03
C PHE A 79 -6.68 7.34 2.53
N GLN A 80 -6.31 6.13 2.15
CA GLN A 80 -7.09 4.94 2.43
C GLN A 80 -6.30 4.00 3.33
N ALA A 81 -6.82 3.73 4.52
CA ALA A 81 -6.29 2.65 5.34
C ALA A 81 -6.76 1.31 4.77
N VAL A 82 -5.82 0.40 4.54
CA VAL A 82 -6.10 -0.95 4.07
C VAL A 82 -5.64 -1.94 5.12
N TYR A 83 -6.59 -2.66 5.71
CA TYR A 83 -6.27 -3.75 6.62
C TYR A 83 -5.96 -5.01 5.82
N VAL A 84 -4.79 -5.60 6.06
CA VAL A 84 -4.33 -6.83 5.40
C VAL A 84 -4.55 -8.00 6.36
N PRO A 85 -5.54 -8.89 6.11
CA PRO A 85 -5.80 -10.03 7.00
C PRO A 85 -4.61 -10.98 7.04
N ALA A 86 -4.18 -11.35 8.25
CA ALA A 86 -3.06 -12.28 8.48
C ALA A 86 -1.75 -11.91 7.74
N ASP A 87 -1.56 -10.63 7.43
CA ASP A 87 -0.45 -10.11 6.63
C ASP A 87 -0.33 -10.76 5.23
N ASP A 88 -1.46 -11.27 4.70
CA ASP A 88 -1.54 -11.91 3.38
C ASP A 88 -1.89 -10.89 2.29
N TYR A 89 -0.89 -10.39 1.59
CA TYR A 89 -1.04 -9.48 0.45
C TYR A 89 -1.59 -10.16 -0.80
N THR A 90 -1.77 -11.48 -0.80
CA THR A 90 -2.37 -12.23 -1.91
C THR A 90 -3.88 -12.36 -1.80
N ASP A 91 -4.46 -11.90 -0.69
CA ASP A 91 -5.92 -11.87 -0.49
C ASP A 91 -6.62 -11.10 -1.62
N PRO A 92 -7.67 -11.67 -2.26
CA PRO A 92 -8.33 -11.05 -3.42
C PRO A 92 -8.88 -9.65 -3.15
N GLY A 93 -9.37 -9.37 -1.95
CA GLY A 93 -9.86 -8.04 -1.57
C GLY A 93 -8.74 -7.01 -1.53
N ILE A 94 -7.55 -7.44 -1.06
CA ILE A 94 -6.36 -6.60 -0.98
C ILE A 94 -5.79 -6.35 -2.37
N VAL A 95 -5.55 -7.40 -3.16
CA VAL A 95 -5.04 -7.30 -4.54
C VAL A 95 -5.91 -6.37 -5.38
N THR A 96 -7.24 -6.53 -5.30
CA THR A 96 -8.18 -5.68 -6.03
C THR A 96 -8.08 -4.22 -5.58
N THR A 97 -7.96 -3.97 -4.28
CA THR A 97 -7.83 -2.60 -3.74
C THR A 97 -6.53 -1.94 -4.20
N PHE A 98 -5.39 -2.64 -4.05
CA PHE A 98 -4.08 -2.10 -4.45
C PHE A 98 -3.98 -1.81 -5.94
N GLY A 99 -4.72 -2.54 -6.79
CA GLY A 99 -4.76 -2.30 -8.24
C GLY A 99 -5.26 -0.90 -8.62
N HIS A 100 -6.04 -0.25 -7.74
CA HIS A 100 -6.59 1.09 -7.97
C HIS A 100 -5.79 2.22 -7.31
N LEU A 101 -4.80 1.89 -6.48
CA LEU A 101 -4.03 2.91 -5.75
C LEU A 101 -2.82 3.38 -6.57
N ASP A 102 -2.57 4.69 -6.55
CA ASP A 102 -1.41 5.30 -7.21
C ASP A 102 -0.14 5.18 -6.37
N ALA A 103 -0.27 5.10 -5.07
CA ALA A 103 0.83 4.89 -4.14
C ALA A 103 0.40 3.98 -3.00
N SER A 104 1.31 3.14 -2.52
CA SER A 104 1.10 2.31 -1.34
C SER A 104 2.26 2.46 -0.36
N ILE A 105 1.91 2.56 0.93
CA ILE A 105 2.85 2.59 2.04
C ILE A 105 2.61 1.34 2.86
N SER A 106 3.55 0.39 2.82
CA SER A 106 3.47 -0.86 3.55
C SER A 106 4.11 -0.70 4.92
N LEU A 107 3.35 -1.07 5.97
CA LEU A 107 3.85 -1.10 7.33
C LEU A 107 4.30 -2.52 7.67
N GLU A 108 5.51 -2.65 8.24
CA GLU A 108 6.11 -3.94 8.55
C GLU A 108 6.28 -4.13 10.07
N ARG A 109 5.75 -5.24 10.59
CA ARG A 109 5.78 -5.54 12.03
C ARG A 109 7.18 -5.82 12.56
N SER A 110 8.04 -6.40 11.76
CA SER A 110 9.43 -6.67 12.11
C SER A 110 10.20 -5.39 12.42
N LEU A 111 9.96 -4.32 11.65
CA LEU A 111 10.53 -3.00 11.89
C LEU A 111 10.00 -2.37 13.17
N ALA A 112 8.70 -2.50 13.44
CA ALA A 112 8.11 -2.03 14.68
C ALA A 112 8.67 -2.78 15.92
N ALA A 113 8.90 -4.09 15.80
CA ALA A 113 9.50 -4.90 16.85
C ALA A 113 10.96 -4.49 17.15
N GLN A 114 11.67 -3.95 16.17
CA GLN A 114 13.02 -3.39 16.30
C GLN A 114 13.00 -1.92 16.77
N ALA A 115 11.84 -1.39 17.15
CA ALA A 115 11.62 0.02 17.52
C ALA A 115 12.00 1.04 16.44
N LEU A 116 11.98 0.64 15.16
CA LEU A 116 12.18 1.52 14.03
C LEU A 116 10.84 2.17 13.62
N PHE A 117 10.74 3.47 13.81
CA PHE A 117 9.52 4.23 13.48
C PHE A 117 9.84 5.44 12.58
N PRO A 118 8.98 5.72 11.57
CA PRO A 118 7.81 4.92 11.16
C PRO A 118 8.20 3.55 10.62
N ALA A 119 7.43 2.51 10.98
CA ALA A 119 7.71 1.13 10.60
C ALA A 119 7.32 0.85 9.14
N VAL A 120 7.82 1.65 8.22
CA VAL A 120 7.54 1.57 6.78
C VAL A 120 8.59 0.69 6.11
N ASP A 121 8.15 -0.30 5.35
CA ASP A 121 9.03 -1.06 4.46
C ASP A 121 9.19 -0.33 3.11
N PRO A 122 10.37 0.25 2.83
CA PRO A 122 10.60 0.98 1.58
C PRO A 122 10.73 0.06 0.36
N LEU A 123 10.93 -1.25 0.55
CA LEU A 123 11.00 -2.24 -0.54
C LEU A 123 9.59 -2.69 -0.98
N ALA A 124 8.67 -2.82 -0.04
CA ALA A 124 7.28 -3.19 -0.31
C ALA A 124 6.39 -1.98 -0.65
N SER A 125 6.87 -0.75 -0.38
CA SER A 125 6.16 0.49 -0.70
C SER A 125 6.45 0.94 -2.13
N ASN A 126 5.45 1.48 -2.82
CA ASN A 126 5.62 2.00 -4.16
C ASN A 126 4.82 3.29 -4.42
N SER A 127 5.17 3.99 -5.50
CA SER A 127 4.43 5.16 -5.96
C SER A 127 4.59 5.33 -7.48
N ARG A 128 3.50 5.57 -8.19
CA ARG A 128 3.50 5.83 -9.63
C ARG A 128 4.19 7.14 -9.99
N ILE A 129 4.18 8.11 -9.09
CA ILE A 129 4.87 9.40 -9.32
C ILE A 129 6.40 9.31 -9.16
N MET A 130 6.94 8.17 -8.75
CA MET A 130 8.39 7.95 -8.67
C MET A 130 8.98 7.68 -10.06
N GLU A 131 8.90 8.69 -10.92
CA GLU A 131 9.43 8.71 -12.27
C GLU A 131 10.33 9.94 -12.49
N PRO A 132 11.43 9.84 -13.27
CA PRO A 132 12.37 10.94 -13.50
C PRO A 132 11.69 12.22 -14.00
N GLY A 133 10.65 12.07 -14.85
CA GLY A 133 9.89 13.18 -15.41
C GLY A 133 9.04 13.96 -14.40
N ILE A 134 8.76 13.39 -13.23
CA ILE A 134 7.92 14.00 -12.19
C ILE A 134 8.77 14.47 -11.02
N VAL A 135 9.58 13.59 -10.44
CA VAL A 135 10.37 13.90 -9.23
C VAL A 135 11.76 14.45 -9.54
N GLY A 136 12.19 14.39 -10.78
CA GLY A 136 13.55 14.75 -11.23
C GLY A 136 14.53 13.59 -11.16
N GLU A 137 15.57 13.63 -12.00
CA GLU A 137 16.54 12.54 -12.13
C GLU A 137 17.33 12.28 -10.85
N GLU A 138 17.73 13.34 -10.15
CA GLU A 138 18.51 13.22 -8.92
C GLU A 138 17.73 12.46 -7.84
N HIS A 139 16.50 12.88 -7.56
CA HIS A 139 15.62 12.21 -6.58
C HIS A 139 15.36 10.77 -6.96
N TYR A 140 15.04 10.52 -8.23
CA TYR A 140 14.79 9.17 -8.73
C TYR A 140 16.01 8.26 -8.54
N ASN A 141 17.20 8.72 -8.94
CA ASN A 141 18.43 7.94 -8.84
C ASN A 141 18.80 7.65 -7.38
N VAL A 142 18.68 8.63 -6.47
CA VAL A 142 18.92 8.42 -5.04
C VAL A 142 17.94 7.39 -4.45
N ALA A 143 16.66 7.50 -4.77
CA ALA A 143 15.65 6.56 -4.30
C ALA A 143 15.93 5.13 -4.78
N ARG A 144 16.31 4.96 -6.05
CA ARG A 144 16.67 3.65 -6.62
C ARG A 144 17.91 3.05 -5.98
N GLN A 145 18.94 3.86 -5.76
CA GLN A 145 20.17 3.42 -5.07
C GLN A 145 19.88 2.98 -3.63
N VAL A 146 19.03 3.72 -2.91
CA VAL A 146 18.63 3.34 -1.55
C VAL A 146 17.89 2.00 -1.56
N GLN A 147 16.94 1.80 -2.49
CA GLN A 147 16.23 0.52 -2.62
C GLN A 147 17.20 -0.63 -2.95
N GLU A 148 18.16 -0.41 -3.85
CA GLU A 148 19.17 -1.42 -4.21
C GLU A 148 20.02 -1.83 -3.00
N VAL A 149 20.49 -0.86 -2.22
CA VAL A 149 21.29 -1.12 -1.01
C VAL A 149 20.48 -1.90 0.03
N LEU A 150 19.21 -1.51 0.26
CA LEU A 150 18.33 -2.19 1.19
C LEU A 150 17.97 -3.61 0.73
N GLN A 151 17.77 -3.82 -0.57
CA GLN A 151 17.52 -5.15 -1.11
C GLN A 151 18.73 -6.04 -0.92
N ARG A 152 19.93 -5.54 -1.27
CA ARG A 152 21.19 -6.28 -1.05
C ARG A 152 21.39 -6.63 0.43
N PHE A 153 21.10 -5.70 1.34
CA PHE A 153 21.16 -5.97 2.77
C PHE A 153 20.22 -7.09 3.20
N LYS A 154 18.99 -7.09 2.71
CA LYS A 154 18.01 -8.14 2.98
C LYS A 154 18.46 -9.50 2.46
N ASP A 155 18.95 -9.55 1.22
CA ASP A 155 19.47 -10.78 0.60
C ASP A 155 20.66 -11.35 1.41
N LEU A 156 21.54 -10.48 1.92
CA LEU A 156 22.66 -10.87 2.76
C LEU A 156 22.24 -11.37 4.14
N GLN A 157 21.19 -10.81 4.72
CA GLN A 157 20.64 -11.33 5.99
C GLN A 157 20.17 -12.78 5.84
N ASP A 158 19.52 -13.11 4.73
CA ASP A 158 19.07 -14.48 4.46
C ASP A 158 20.27 -15.44 4.31
N VAL A 159 21.33 -15.01 3.62
CA VAL A 159 22.57 -15.78 3.48
C VAL A 159 23.26 -15.97 4.84
N ILE A 160 23.36 -14.91 5.67
CA ILE A 160 23.98 -14.98 6.99
C ILE A 160 23.19 -15.91 7.90
N ALA A 161 21.86 -15.90 7.83
CA ALA A 161 21.01 -16.77 8.64
C ALA A 161 21.21 -18.26 8.33
N ILE A 162 21.57 -18.59 7.09
CA ILE A 162 21.75 -19.97 6.61
C ILE A 162 23.19 -20.44 6.77
N LEU A 163 24.16 -19.65 6.33
CA LEU A 163 25.58 -20.03 6.18
C LEU A 163 26.50 -19.48 7.27
N GLY A 164 26.04 -18.47 8.00
CA GLY A 164 26.85 -17.72 8.96
C GLY A 164 27.65 -16.58 8.32
N ILE A 165 28.16 -15.70 9.18
CA ILE A 165 28.89 -14.48 8.76
C ILE A 165 30.25 -14.81 8.11
N GLU A 166 30.83 -15.94 8.44
CA GLU A 166 32.19 -16.33 8.02
C GLU A 166 32.28 -16.65 6.53
N GLU A 167 31.14 -16.98 5.89
CA GLU A 167 31.07 -17.28 4.44
C GLU A 167 30.93 -16.02 3.57
N LEU A 168 30.79 -14.86 4.17
CA LEU A 168 30.72 -13.60 3.43
C LEU A 168 32.10 -13.15 2.95
N SER A 169 32.18 -12.72 1.69
CA SER A 169 33.40 -12.10 1.19
C SER A 169 33.75 -10.82 1.98
N GLU A 170 35.04 -10.49 2.07
CA GLU A 170 35.54 -9.35 2.83
C GLU A 170 34.81 -8.02 2.46
N ALA A 171 34.50 -7.83 1.15
CA ALA A 171 33.76 -6.67 0.64
C ALA A 171 32.29 -6.63 1.14
N VAL A 172 31.68 -7.78 1.29
CA VAL A 172 30.30 -7.92 1.77
C VAL A 172 30.23 -7.71 3.27
N SER A 173 31.20 -8.25 4.03
CA SER A 173 31.34 -8.03 5.47
C SER A 173 31.50 -6.54 5.80
N TYR A 174 32.29 -5.81 5.00
CA TYR A 174 32.47 -4.37 5.16
C TYR A 174 31.16 -3.59 4.95
N THR A 175 30.40 -3.93 3.91
CA THR A 175 29.10 -3.28 3.61
C THR A 175 28.09 -3.54 4.73
N HIS A 176 28.07 -4.74 5.29
CA HIS A 176 27.17 -5.09 6.40
C HIS A 176 27.53 -4.33 7.68
N LEU A 177 28.81 -4.14 7.97
CA LEU A 177 29.29 -3.42 9.15
C LEU A 177 29.13 -1.90 9.05
N THR A 178 29.11 -1.36 7.84
CA THR A 178 29.00 0.10 7.59
C THR A 178 27.56 0.57 7.38
N LEU A 179 26.62 -0.33 7.08
CA LEU A 179 25.20 0.03 7.16
C LEU A 179 24.89 0.33 8.63
N PRO A 180 24.24 1.45 8.96
CA PRO A 180 23.89 1.75 10.32
C PRO A 180 22.95 0.65 10.83
N THR A 181 23.53 -0.35 11.48
CA THR A 181 22.76 -1.11 12.46
C THR A 181 22.14 -0.05 13.35
N SER A 182 20.82 0.11 13.28
CA SER A 182 20.05 1.05 14.06
C SER A 182 20.74 1.30 15.39
N GLY A 183 21.47 2.42 15.46
CA GLY A 183 22.22 2.77 16.62
C GLY A 183 21.27 2.91 17.79
N VAL A 184 21.36 1.99 18.69
CA VAL A 184 20.94 2.16 20.04
C VAL A 184 21.65 3.40 20.55
N VAL A 185 20.93 4.45 20.75
CA VAL A 185 21.12 5.42 21.82
C VAL A 185 19.75 5.67 22.42
#